data_b42c589e2c9b90eca89cf7b588cd9ca3
#
_entry.id   b42c589e2c9b90eca89cf7b588cd9ca3
#
_cell.length_a   1.000
_cell.length_b   1.000
_cell.length_c   1.000
_cell.angle_alpha   90.00
_cell.angle_beta   90.00
_cell.angle_gamma   90.00
#
_symmetry.space_group_name_H-M   'P 1'
#
loop_
_entity.id
_entity.type
_entity.pdbx_description
1 polymer ?
#
loop_
_entity_poly.entity_id
_entity_poly.type
_entity_poly.pdbx_seq_one_letter_code
_entity_poly.pdbx_strand_id
1 'polypeptide(L)'
;LTAASQRTNKARLVTGAVLPVFNNPLKIAGEIGMLDGISNGRLEVGLARAFIPREFEAFKIDLGESVERFDEGVEQIAKLLENENVTCDGKFHSFENITSFPRPLQKPRPQFWTAALSTEESFEKAGRAGNWLMGIPIAGGKMKELLDIYRDAWITAGHPGNGRIMLAFFMFCHEDHDEA
;
A
#
# COMPACT_ATOMS: atom_id res chain seq x y z
N LEU A 1 8.49 12.08 -3.02
CA LEU A 1 7.61 12.57 -1.96
C LEU A 1 8.33 13.55 -1.01
N THR A 2 9.60 13.30 -0.64
CA THR A 2 10.38 14.19 0.26
C THR A 2 10.39 15.63 -0.23
N ALA A 3 10.68 15.88 -1.52
CA ALA A 3 10.65 17.24 -2.08
C ALA A 3 9.25 17.89 -2.00
N ALA A 4 8.18 17.11 -2.20
CA ALA A 4 6.81 17.60 -2.07
C ALA A 4 6.47 17.93 -0.61
N SER A 5 6.98 17.14 0.35
CA SER A 5 6.75 17.39 1.78
C SER A 5 7.32 18.73 2.24
N GLN A 6 8.42 19.16 1.63
CA GLN A 6 9.07 20.44 1.97
C GLN A 6 8.40 21.66 1.30
N ARG A 7 7.58 21.44 0.30
CA ARG A 7 6.86 22.50 -0.45
C ARG A 7 5.38 22.59 -0.11
N THR A 8 4.89 21.73 0.76
CA THR A 8 3.49 21.67 1.18
C THR A 8 3.42 21.54 2.70
N ASN A 9 2.35 22.06 3.30
CA ASN A 9 2.16 22.02 4.76
C ASN A 9 0.88 21.28 5.18
N LYS A 10 -0.09 21.11 4.28
CA LYS A 10 -1.40 20.50 4.59
C LYS A 10 -1.71 19.25 3.76
N ALA A 11 -1.16 19.16 2.55
CA ALA A 11 -1.43 18.03 1.66
C ALA A 11 -0.95 16.72 2.27
N ARG A 12 -1.80 15.70 2.23
CA ARG A 12 -1.40 14.32 2.52
C ARG A 12 -0.54 13.81 1.36
N LEU A 13 0.43 12.97 1.69
CA LEU A 13 1.37 12.41 0.73
C LEU A 13 1.13 10.90 0.66
N VAL A 14 0.73 10.42 -0.51
CA VAL A 14 0.45 9.00 -0.71
C VAL A 14 1.49 8.40 -1.65
N THR A 15 2.08 7.25 -1.30
CA THR A 15 2.91 6.49 -2.26
C THR A 15 2.01 5.75 -3.25
N GLY A 16 2.34 5.80 -4.52
CA GLY A 16 1.51 5.14 -5.53
C GLY A 16 2.31 4.27 -6.52
N ALA A 17 2.89 3.14 -6.07
CA ALA A 17 2.88 2.51 -4.75
C ALA A 17 4.27 1.99 -4.38
N VAL A 18 4.45 1.59 -3.13
CA VAL A 18 5.58 0.76 -2.68
C VAL A 18 5.31 -0.69 -3.07
N LEU A 19 6.35 -1.40 -3.50
CA LEU A 19 6.27 -2.79 -3.94
C LEU A 19 7.03 -3.72 -2.97
N PRO A 20 6.38 -4.26 -1.93
CA PRO A 20 7.04 -5.16 -0.97
C PRO A 20 7.65 -6.40 -1.62
N VAL A 21 7.07 -6.86 -2.73
CA VAL A 21 7.54 -8.04 -3.49
C VAL A 21 9.01 -7.92 -3.91
N PHE A 22 9.47 -6.71 -4.24
CA PHE A 22 10.83 -6.44 -4.73
C PHE A 22 11.75 -5.82 -3.68
N ASN A 23 11.28 -5.62 -2.45
CA ASN A 23 12.01 -4.87 -1.45
C ASN A 23 12.03 -5.57 -0.09
N ASN A 24 13.15 -5.40 0.63
CA ASN A 24 13.25 -5.88 1.99
C ASN A 24 12.35 -5.04 2.94
N PRO A 25 11.51 -5.68 3.79
CA PRO A 25 10.59 -4.99 4.70
C PRO A 25 11.30 -4.10 5.73
N LEU A 26 12.51 -4.44 6.17
CA LEU A 26 13.31 -3.61 7.08
C LEU A 26 13.67 -2.26 6.43
N LYS A 27 14.09 -2.30 5.15
CA LYS A 27 14.40 -1.10 4.38
C LYS A 27 13.15 -0.23 4.21
N ILE A 28 12.04 -0.84 3.79
CA ILE A 28 10.78 -0.11 3.60
C ILE A 28 10.31 0.55 4.90
N ALA A 29 10.33 -0.17 6.02
CA ALA A 29 9.90 0.36 7.31
C ALA A 29 10.73 1.59 7.74
N GLY A 30 12.06 1.56 7.55
CA GLY A 30 12.93 2.69 7.81
C GLY A 30 12.63 3.90 6.91
N GLU A 31 12.42 3.67 5.62
CA GLU A 31 12.06 4.73 4.66
C GLU A 31 10.70 5.36 4.97
N ILE A 32 9.70 4.55 5.37
CA ILE A 32 8.39 5.04 5.81
C ILE A 32 8.51 5.89 7.08
N GLY A 33 9.24 5.41 8.10
CA GLY A 33 9.45 6.15 9.33
C GLY A 33 10.15 7.50 9.09
N MET A 34 11.17 7.51 8.23
CA MET A 34 11.89 8.72 7.84
C MET A 34 10.96 9.71 7.12
N LEU A 35 10.22 9.26 6.12
CA LEU A 35 9.35 10.14 5.33
C LEU A 35 8.16 10.64 6.16
N ASP A 36 7.63 9.83 7.07
CA ASP A 36 6.59 10.26 8.00
C ASP A 36 7.08 11.38 8.92
N GLY A 37 8.30 11.23 9.47
CA GLY A 37 8.96 12.29 10.26
C GLY A 37 9.18 13.57 9.47
N ILE A 38 9.78 13.49 8.27
CA ILE A 38 10.06 14.64 7.40
C ILE A 38 8.76 15.35 6.97
N SER A 39 7.70 14.60 6.75
CA SER A 39 6.39 15.15 6.35
C SER A 39 5.54 15.66 7.52
N ASN A 40 6.02 15.52 8.75
CA ASN A 40 5.27 15.84 9.97
C ASN A 40 3.93 15.08 10.06
N GLY A 41 4.00 13.75 9.90
CA GLY A 41 2.83 12.86 10.05
C GLY A 41 1.79 12.97 8.93
N ARG A 42 2.18 13.42 7.72
CA ARG A 42 1.28 13.54 6.57
C ARG A 42 1.39 12.40 5.57
N LEU A 43 2.22 11.39 5.86
CA LEU A 43 2.40 10.25 4.98
C LEU A 43 1.22 9.28 5.08
N GLU A 44 0.82 8.75 3.95
CA GLU A 44 -0.01 7.56 3.78
C GLU A 44 0.72 6.62 2.82
N VAL A 45 0.66 5.31 3.07
CA VAL A 45 1.49 4.34 2.35
C VAL A 45 0.64 3.48 1.44
N GLY A 46 0.71 3.74 0.14
CA GLY A 46 0.15 2.85 -0.88
C GLY A 46 1.08 1.67 -1.14
N LEU A 47 0.53 0.47 -1.05
CA LEU A 47 1.21 -0.80 -1.23
C LEU A 47 0.61 -1.55 -2.41
N ALA A 48 1.44 -2.08 -3.30
CA ALA A 48 1.00 -2.86 -4.46
C ALA A 48 1.83 -4.13 -4.61
N ARG A 49 1.21 -5.16 -5.18
CA ARG A 49 1.84 -6.46 -5.41
C ARG A 49 2.81 -6.47 -6.61
N ALA A 50 2.70 -5.49 -7.51
CA ALA A 50 3.21 -5.55 -8.87
C ALA A 50 2.48 -6.60 -9.74
N PHE A 51 2.54 -6.44 -11.06
CA PHE A 51 1.84 -7.36 -11.97
C PHE A 51 2.51 -7.45 -13.35
N ILE A 52 3.61 -6.74 -13.58
CA ILE A 52 4.31 -6.70 -14.87
C ILE A 52 5.36 -7.81 -14.92
N PRO A 53 5.22 -8.86 -15.77
CA PRO A 53 6.12 -10.00 -15.78
C PRO A 53 7.59 -9.62 -15.98
N ARG A 54 7.91 -8.64 -16.84
CA ARG A 54 9.28 -8.18 -17.07
C ARG A 54 9.96 -7.60 -15.81
N GLU A 55 9.19 -7.03 -14.88
CA GLU A 55 9.75 -6.57 -13.60
C GLU A 55 10.20 -7.77 -12.77
N PHE A 56 9.37 -8.83 -12.69
CA PHE A 56 9.72 -10.06 -11.98
C PHE A 56 10.95 -10.73 -12.56
N GLU A 57 11.06 -10.81 -13.90
CA GLU A 57 12.24 -11.31 -14.59
C GLU A 57 13.50 -10.49 -14.24
N ALA A 58 13.40 -9.15 -14.27
CA ALA A 58 14.51 -8.26 -13.98
C ALA A 58 15.00 -8.38 -12.53
N PHE A 59 14.07 -8.55 -11.58
CA PHE A 59 14.39 -8.77 -10.16
C PHE A 59 14.71 -10.23 -9.84
N LYS A 60 14.61 -11.16 -10.80
CA LYS A 60 14.82 -12.62 -10.63
C LYS A 60 13.91 -13.21 -9.53
N ILE A 61 12.68 -12.77 -9.50
CA ILE A 61 11.65 -13.25 -8.58
C ILE A 61 10.58 -13.99 -9.39
N ASP A 62 10.13 -15.13 -8.89
CA ASP A 62 9.04 -15.88 -9.52
C ASP A 62 7.72 -15.11 -9.35
N LEU A 63 7.04 -14.88 -10.47
CA LEU A 63 5.71 -14.25 -10.48
C LEU A 63 4.69 -15.06 -9.64
N GLY A 64 4.83 -16.39 -9.61
CA GLY A 64 4.00 -17.28 -8.80
C GLY A 64 4.09 -17.02 -7.29
N GLU A 65 5.20 -16.49 -6.81
CA GLU A 65 5.41 -16.14 -5.40
C GLU A 65 4.86 -14.73 -5.04
N SER A 66 4.36 -13.99 -6.01
CA SER A 66 4.02 -12.57 -5.84
C SER A 66 2.99 -12.30 -4.74
N VAL A 67 2.00 -13.18 -4.56
CA VAL A 67 0.97 -13.05 -3.52
C VAL A 67 1.58 -13.26 -2.14
N GLU A 68 2.29 -14.36 -1.95
CA GLU A 68 2.90 -14.71 -0.66
C GLU A 68 3.95 -13.66 -0.24
N ARG A 69 4.79 -13.20 -1.19
CA ARG A 69 5.77 -12.13 -0.93
C ARG A 69 5.12 -10.81 -0.55
N PHE A 70 4.01 -10.48 -1.19
CA PHE A 70 3.25 -9.27 -0.86
C PHE A 70 2.64 -9.36 0.53
N ASP A 71 1.94 -10.45 0.83
CA ASP A 71 1.26 -10.65 2.10
C ASP A 71 2.26 -10.66 3.27
N GLU A 72 3.36 -11.44 3.16
CA GLU A 72 4.44 -11.46 4.15
C GLU A 72 5.08 -10.08 4.33
N GLY A 73 5.43 -9.41 3.22
CA GLY A 73 6.08 -8.11 3.26
C GLY A 73 5.20 -7.03 3.92
N VAL A 74 3.92 -6.97 3.60
CA VAL A 74 2.96 -6.02 4.21
C VAL A 74 2.83 -6.27 5.71
N GLU A 75 2.67 -7.53 6.13
CA GLU A 75 2.58 -7.90 7.53
C GLU A 75 3.84 -7.50 8.31
N GLN A 76 5.02 -7.84 7.79
CA GLN A 76 6.29 -7.52 8.43
C GLN A 76 6.53 -6.01 8.51
N ILE A 77 6.22 -5.25 7.45
CA ILE A 77 6.31 -3.78 7.46
C ILE A 77 5.39 -3.19 8.55
N ALA A 78 4.16 -3.67 8.65
CA ALA A 78 3.22 -3.21 9.68
C ALA A 78 3.79 -3.47 11.09
N LYS A 79 4.23 -4.70 11.37
CA LYS A 79 4.84 -5.08 12.65
C LYS A 79 6.03 -4.19 13.02
N LEU A 80 6.94 -3.94 12.06
CA LEU A 80 8.12 -3.10 12.26
C LEU A 80 7.79 -1.64 12.56
N LEU A 81 6.73 -1.10 11.96
CA LEU A 81 6.30 0.29 12.19
C LEU A 81 5.56 0.45 13.53
N GLU A 82 4.84 -0.57 13.96
CA GLU A 82 4.00 -0.53 15.16
C GLU A 82 4.77 -0.90 16.43
N ASN A 83 5.71 -1.85 16.34
CA ASN A 83 6.36 -2.45 17.49
C ASN A 83 7.88 -2.23 17.52
N GLU A 84 8.47 -2.45 18.69
CA GLU A 84 9.91 -2.55 18.92
C GLU A 84 10.29 -4.02 19.14
N ASN A 85 11.57 -4.35 18.96
CA ASN A 85 12.12 -5.70 19.17
C ASN A 85 11.35 -6.78 18.40
N VAL A 86 11.05 -6.51 17.13
CA VAL A 86 10.28 -7.39 16.27
C VAL A 86 11.11 -8.58 15.83
N THR A 87 10.54 -9.76 15.96
CA THR A 87 11.06 -11.01 15.39
C THR A 87 10.07 -11.54 14.36
N CYS A 88 10.54 -11.85 13.17
CA CYS A 88 9.77 -12.48 12.11
C CYS A 88 10.56 -13.66 11.55
N ASP A 89 9.88 -14.79 11.37
CA ASP A 89 10.40 -15.98 10.72
C ASP A 89 9.56 -16.26 9.47
N GLY A 90 9.77 -15.45 8.42
CA GLY A 90 9.05 -15.54 7.16
C GLY A 90 9.75 -16.44 6.15
N LYS A 91 9.01 -16.82 5.12
CA LYS A 91 9.55 -17.61 3.99
C LYS A 91 10.59 -16.82 3.18
N PHE A 92 10.40 -15.53 3.04
CA PHE A 92 11.23 -14.66 2.19
C PHE A 92 12.14 -13.74 2.99
N HIS A 93 11.71 -13.32 4.19
CA HIS A 93 12.49 -12.45 5.05
C HIS A 93 12.35 -12.89 6.51
N SER A 94 13.50 -13.16 7.14
CA SER A 94 13.59 -13.50 8.56
C SER A 94 14.53 -12.54 9.26
N PHE A 95 14.18 -12.11 10.46
CA PHE A 95 15.00 -11.26 11.33
C PHE A 95 14.57 -11.39 12.78
N GLU A 96 15.49 -11.14 13.70
CA GLU A 96 15.29 -11.34 15.13
C GLU A 96 15.61 -10.07 15.91
N ASN A 97 14.70 -9.69 16.82
CA ASN A 97 14.88 -8.61 17.79
C ASN A 97 15.28 -7.26 17.15
N ILE A 98 14.59 -6.87 16.09
CA ILE A 98 14.86 -5.63 15.34
C ILE A 98 13.87 -4.54 15.72
N THR A 99 14.38 -3.35 15.99
CA THR A 99 13.59 -2.11 16.04
C THR A 99 13.94 -1.25 14.84
N SER A 100 12.94 -0.93 14.01
CA SER A 100 13.13 -0.05 12.85
C SER A 100 13.19 1.42 13.29
N PHE A 101 14.22 2.13 12.84
CA PHE A 101 14.39 3.58 13.06
C PHE A 101 14.55 4.33 11.74
N PRO A 102 14.10 5.64 11.69
CA PRO A 102 13.34 6.33 12.75
C PRO A 102 11.93 5.80 12.92
N ARG A 103 11.37 5.93 14.13
CA ARG A 103 9.97 5.55 14.39
C ARG A 103 9.02 6.56 13.70
N PRO A 104 7.88 6.12 13.15
CA PRO A 104 6.90 7.02 12.59
C PRO A 104 6.27 7.92 13.66
N LEU A 105 5.90 9.14 13.29
CA LEU A 105 5.14 10.06 14.15
C LEU A 105 3.70 9.60 14.32
N GLN A 106 3.10 9.08 13.26
CA GLN A 106 1.73 8.58 13.29
C GLN A 106 1.64 7.27 14.09
N LYS A 107 0.57 7.11 14.86
CA LYS A 107 0.33 5.92 15.69
C LYS A 107 -1.00 5.26 15.32
N PRO A 108 -1.03 3.92 15.27
CA PRO A 108 0.07 2.98 15.48
C PRO A 108 1.13 3.04 14.37
N ARG A 109 0.77 3.47 13.16
CA ARG A 109 1.59 3.67 11.96
C ARG A 109 0.88 4.61 10.97
N PRO A 110 1.56 5.09 9.90
CA PRO A 110 0.87 5.71 8.77
C PRO A 110 -0.20 4.79 8.19
N GLN A 111 -1.31 5.36 7.74
CA GLN A 111 -2.40 4.59 7.12
C GLN A 111 -1.90 3.90 5.85
N PHE A 112 -2.25 2.62 5.73
CA PHE A 112 -1.98 1.84 4.53
C PHE A 112 -3.14 1.91 3.53
N TRP A 113 -2.77 1.98 2.26
CA TRP A 113 -3.63 1.79 1.11
C TRP A 113 -3.19 0.52 0.39
N THR A 114 -4.12 -0.35 0.05
CA THR A 114 -3.84 -1.53 -0.76
C THR A 114 -4.30 -1.27 -2.19
N ALA A 115 -3.40 -1.47 -3.15
CA ALA A 115 -3.74 -1.41 -4.56
C ALA A 115 -4.43 -2.69 -4.99
N ALA A 116 -5.65 -2.57 -5.54
CA ALA A 116 -6.40 -3.67 -6.12
C ALA A 116 -6.95 -3.28 -7.51
N LEU A 117 -6.98 -4.22 -8.44
CA LEU A 117 -7.36 -3.96 -9.83
C LEU A 117 -8.70 -4.60 -10.21
N SER A 118 -8.84 -5.93 -10.06
CA SER A 118 -9.98 -6.65 -10.64
C SER A 118 -10.37 -7.95 -9.94
N THR A 119 -9.64 -8.42 -8.94
CA THR A 119 -9.92 -9.69 -8.25
C THR A 119 -10.65 -9.45 -6.94
N GLU A 120 -11.75 -10.16 -6.71
CA GLU A 120 -12.56 -10.09 -5.50
C GLU A 120 -11.71 -10.31 -4.24
N GLU A 121 -10.82 -11.30 -4.26
CA GLU A 121 -9.92 -11.61 -3.15
C GLU A 121 -9.07 -10.41 -2.72
N SER A 122 -8.55 -9.61 -3.66
CA SER A 122 -7.72 -8.44 -3.34
C SER A 122 -8.54 -7.34 -2.65
N PHE A 123 -9.79 -7.13 -3.06
CA PHE A 123 -10.70 -6.18 -2.45
C PHE A 123 -11.13 -6.64 -1.05
N GLU A 124 -11.49 -7.90 -0.91
CA GLU A 124 -11.84 -8.51 0.38
C GLU A 124 -10.67 -8.43 1.38
N LYS A 125 -9.46 -8.84 0.98
CA LYS A 125 -8.26 -8.77 1.82
C LYS A 125 -7.97 -7.33 2.29
N ALA A 126 -8.08 -6.34 1.39
CA ALA A 126 -7.87 -4.94 1.75
C ALA A 126 -8.85 -4.47 2.82
N GLY A 127 -10.15 -4.79 2.66
CA GLY A 127 -11.18 -4.45 3.63
C GLY A 127 -10.97 -5.13 4.98
N ARG A 128 -10.71 -6.43 4.98
CA ARG A 128 -10.45 -7.22 6.19
C ARG A 128 -9.23 -6.72 6.97
N ALA A 129 -8.18 -6.30 6.28
CA ALA A 129 -6.95 -5.77 6.88
C ALA A 129 -7.08 -4.33 7.42
N GLY A 130 -8.21 -3.64 7.23
CA GLY A 130 -8.38 -2.24 7.60
C GLY A 130 -7.52 -1.28 6.78
N ASN A 131 -7.08 -1.71 5.60
CA ASN A 131 -6.35 -0.86 4.67
C ASN A 131 -7.34 -0.10 3.78
N TRP A 132 -7.05 1.17 3.51
CA TRP A 132 -7.80 1.91 2.51
C TRP A 132 -7.50 1.36 1.12
N LEU A 133 -8.44 1.53 0.19
CA LEU A 133 -8.36 0.95 -1.13
C LEU A 133 -7.89 1.98 -2.16
N MET A 134 -6.90 1.61 -2.97
CA MET A 134 -6.54 2.36 -4.17
C MET A 134 -6.66 1.46 -5.40
N GLY A 135 -7.14 2.00 -6.51
CA GLY A 135 -7.34 1.20 -7.72
C GLY A 135 -7.43 2.03 -9.00
N ILE A 136 -7.40 1.32 -10.11
CA ILE A 136 -7.67 1.85 -11.44
C ILE A 136 -8.94 1.13 -11.92
N PRO A 137 -9.98 1.83 -12.39
CA PRO A 137 -11.27 1.22 -12.72
C PRO A 137 -11.24 0.48 -14.07
N ILE A 138 -10.32 -0.48 -14.22
CA ILE A 138 -10.18 -1.31 -15.40
C ILE A 138 -11.16 -2.51 -15.41
N ALA A 139 -11.79 -2.81 -14.29
CA ALA A 139 -12.77 -3.89 -14.16
C ALA A 139 -14.12 -3.58 -14.82
N GLY A 140 -14.29 -2.38 -15.40
CA GLY A 140 -15.51 -1.97 -16.10
C GLY A 140 -16.74 -2.04 -15.19
N GLY A 141 -17.83 -2.67 -15.67
CA GLY A 141 -19.09 -2.79 -14.93
C GLY A 141 -19.01 -3.52 -13.58
N LYS A 142 -17.99 -4.37 -13.39
CA LYS A 142 -17.79 -5.10 -12.12
C LYS A 142 -17.21 -4.24 -10.99
N MET A 143 -16.73 -3.03 -11.28
CA MET A 143 -16.07 -2.20 -10.25
C MET A 143 -16.99 -1.96 -9.05
N LYS A 144 -18.28 -1.72 -9.27
CA LYS A 144 -19.23 -1.51 -8.17
C LYS A 144 -19.29 -2.72 -7.22
N GLU A 145 -19.41 -3.93 -7.78
CA GLU A 145 -19.46 -5.18 -7.01
C GLU A 145 -18.18 -5.37 -6.18
N LEU A 146 -17.02 -5.11 -6.78
CA LEU A 146 -15.73 -5.19 -6.09
C LEU A 146 -15.62 -4.18 -4.93
N LEU A 147 -16.12 -2.96 -5.11
CA LEU A 147 -16.16 -1.96 -4.05
C LEU A 147 -17.14 -2.34 -2.94
N ASP A 148 -18.25 -2.97 -3.25
CA ASP A 148 -19.20 -3.49 -2.27
C ASP A 148 -18.53 -4.62 -1.45
N ILE A 149 -17.82 -5.58 -2.09
CA ILE A 149 -17.02 -6.62 -1.42
C ILE A 149 -16.01 -6.01 -0.43
N TYR A 150 -15.27 -4.97 -0.85
CA TYR A 150 -14.33 -4.27 0.03
C TYR A 150 -15.03 -3.70 1.27
N ARG A 151 -16.17 -3.04 1.10
CA ARG A 151 -16.92 -2.42 2.19
C ARG A 151 -17.52 -3.44 3.15
N ASP A 152 -18.07 -4.52 2.62
CA ASP A 152 -18.61 -5.61 3.42
C ASP A 152 -17.52 -6.27 4.26
N ALA A 153 -16.35 -6.52 3.68
CA ALA A 153 -15.19 -7.06 4.39
C ALA A 153 -14.68 -6.08 5.48
N TRP A 154 -14.66 -4.77 5.19
CA TRP A 154 -14.31 -3.72 6.15
C TRP A 154 -15.24 -3.71 7.37
N ILE A 155 -16.54 -3.71 7.12
CA ILE A 155 -17.58 -3.69 8.16
C ILE A 155 -17.55 -5.00 8.98
N THR A 156 -17.47 -6.14 8.29
CA THR A 156 -17.43 -7.48 8.92
C THR A 156 -16.22 -7.65 9.85
N ALA A 157 -15.08 -7.04 9.49
CA ALA A 157 -13.88 -7.04 10.32
C ALA A 157 -13.96 -6.05 11.51
N GLY A 158 -15.05 -5.27 11.64
CA GLY A 158 -15.27 -4.34 12.75
C GLY A 158 -14.51 -3.03 12.66
N HIS A 159 -13.99 -2.66 11.47
CA HIS A 159 -13.31 -1.40 11.29
C HIS A 159 -14.28 -0.21 11.30
N PRO A 160 -13.87 0.98 11.81
CA PRO A 160 -14.76 2.13 11.92
C PRO A 160 -15.07 2.75 10.55
N GLY A 161 -16.31 3.18 10.37
CA GLY A 161 -16.78 3.81 9.12
C GLY A 161 -16.85 2.83 7.95
N ASN A 162 -16.64 3.32 6.73
CA ASN A 162 -16.77 2.52 5.50
C ASN A 162 -15.45 2.32 4.72
N GLY A 163 -14.32 2.67 5.34
CA GLY A 163 -13.05 2.74 4.63
C GLY A 163 -12.98 3.91 3.64
N ARG A 164 -11.79 4.17 3.10
CA ARG A 164 -11.62 5.16 2.02
C ARG A 164 -11.25 4.45 0.73
N ILE A 165 -11.72 5.03 -0.37
CA ILE A 165 -11.48 4.52 -1.73
C ILE A 165 -10.90 5.66 -2.56
N MET A 166 -9.81 5.39 -3.27
CA MET A 166 -9.20 6.27 -4.26
C MET A 166 -9.15 5.53 -5.59
N LEU A 167 -9.74 6.13 -6.62
CA LEU A 167 -9.68 5.61 -7.98
C LEU A 167 -8.90 6.59 -8.86
N ALA A 168 -7.90 6.05 -9.57
CA ALA A 168 -7.12 6.80 -10.55
C ALA A 168 -7.71 6.58 -11.94
N PHE A 169 -8.09 7.66 -12.60
CA PHE A 169 -8.60 7.64 -13.97
C PHE A 169 -7.55 8.17 -14.93
N PHE A 170 -7.47 7.58 -16.10
CA PHE A 170 -6.73 8.16 -17.21
C PHE A 170 -7.46 9.41 -17.70
N MET A 171 -6.72 10.50 -17.87
CA MET A 171 -7.25 11.76 -18.36
C MET A 171 -6.38 12.25 -19.51
N PHE A 172 -7.03 12.65 -20.57
CA PHE A 172 -6.43 13.39 -21.67
C PHE A 172 -7.02 14.80 -21.68
N CYS A 173 -6.20 15.81 -21.90
CA CYS A 173 -6.62 17.20 -21.96
C CYS A 173 -6.05 17.85 -23.21
N HIS A 174 -6.90 18.48 -24.00
CA HIS A 174 -6.52 19.19 -25.21
C HIS A 174 -7.31 20.51 -25.31
N GLU A 175 -6.76 21.52 -26.00
CA GLU A 175 -7.43 22.80 -26.19
C GLU A 175 -8.65 22.67 -27.11
N ASP A 176 -8.60 21.76 -28.07
CA ASP A 176 -9.69 21.40 -28.96
C ASP A 176 -10.50 20.24 -28.37
N HIS A 177 -11.82 20.42 -28.28
CA HIS A 177 -12.76 19.44 -27.71
C HIS A 177 -12.84 18.17 -28.57
N ASP A 178 -12.79 18.30 -29.91
CA ASP A 178 -12.94 17.17 -30.82
C ASP A 178 -11.66 16.31 -30.84
N GLU A 179 -10.48 16.94 -30.68
CA GLU A 179 -9.22 16.23 -30.50
C GLU A 179 -9.14 15.49 -29.14
N ALA A 180 -9.74 16.04 -28.09
CA ALA A 180 -9.82 15.41 -26.77
C ALA A 180 -10.70 14.18 -26.79
#